data_f5dae80b85f302f5af26a33984e39e8e
#
_entry.id   f5dae80b85f302f5af26a33984e39e8e
#
_cell.length_a   1.000
_cell.length_b   1.000
_cell.length_c   1.000
_cell.angle_alpha   90.00
_cell.angle_beta   90.00
_cell.angle_gamma   90.00
#
_symmetry.space_group_name_H-M   'P 1'
#
loop_
_entity.id
_entity.type
_entity.pdbx_description
1 polymer ?
#
loop_
_entity_poly.entity_id
_entity_poly.type
_entity_poly.pdbx_seq_one_letter_code
_entity_poly.pdbx_strand_id
1 'polypeptide(L)'
;MGFPHPGTGQSMRRIRYKPGNIQSIIMLSFSLLSLAIMLVTVVVMYIKFADASQDSIIESNHKVMDQTIDSVESYLVNMRQVSDAAYYYVIKENDILKQSDTIHDGMSLLYESNKEYLRSIAMYNQYGSLIAAEPVVSQKEDPDVTKQDWFIEAMERVENIHFSTPHVQNLFDDGSMRYHLVISSSRA
;
A
#
# COMPACT_ATOMS: atom_id res chain seq x y z
N MET A 1 74.47 -10.98 -49.93
CA MET A 1 73.35 -10.38 -49.13
C MET A 1 72.41 -11.52 -48.76
N GLY A 2 72.55 -12.05 -47.59
CA GLY A 2 71.78 -13.16 -47.11
C GLY A 2 70.88 -12.70 -45.96
N PHE A 3 69.61 -12.98 -46.06
CA PHE A 3 68.61 -12.74 -44.96
C PHE A 3 68.49 -14.01 -44.12
N PRO A 4 68.52 -13.91 -42.80
CA PRO A 4 68.17 -15.03 -41.92
C PRO A 4 66.69 -15.05 -41.64
N HIS A 5 66.06 -16.23 -41.78
CA HIS A 5 64.73 -16.56 -41.26
C HIS A 5 64.78 -16.80 -39.76
N PRO A 6 63.84 -16.24 -38.96
CA PRO A 6 63.63 -16.68 -37.61
C PRO A 6 62.59 -17.79 -37.55
N GLY A 7 63.04 -18.98 -37.28
CA GLY A 7 62.16 -20.09 -36.93
C GLY A 7 61.57 -19.95 -35.46
N THR A 8 60.31 -19.57 -35.34
CA THR A 8 59.59 -19.63 -34.06
C THR A 8 59.01 -21.02 -33.87
N GLY A 9 59.82 -21.88 -33.24
CA GLY A 9 59.36 -23.16 -32.72
C GLY A 9 58.58 -22.95 -31.46
N GLN A 10 57.26 -22.90 -31.55
CA GLN A 10 56.39 -23.02 -30.36
C GLN A 10 56.43 -24.45 -29.84
N SER A 11 57.20 -24.66 -28.79
CA SER A 11 57.23 -25.88 -28.02
C SER A 11 55.88 -26.07 -27.31
N MET A 12 54.98 -26.84 -27.91
CA MET A 12 53.81 -27.37 -27.19
C MET A 12 54.32 -28.25 -26.02
N ARG A 13 54.28 -27.73 -24.82
CA ARG A 13 54.42 -28.51 -23.59
C ARG A 13 53.31 -29.55 -23.55
N ARG A 14 53.57 -30.76 -24.06
CA ARG A 14 52.76 -31.93 -23.77
C ARG A 14 52.87 -32.21 -22.28
N ILE A 15 51.76 -31.97 -21.62
CA ILE A 15 51.55 -32.40 -20.20
C ILE A 15 51.68 -33.93 -20.22
N ARG A 16 52.85 -34.44 -19.88
CA ARG A 16 53.15 -35.86 -19.74
C ARG A 16 52.48 -36.32 -18.45
N TYR A 17 51.31 -36.91 -18.57
CA TYR A 17 50.66 -37.59 -17.43
C TYR A 17 51.57 -38.77 -17.02
N LYS A 18 52.29 -38.60 -15.97
CA LYS A 18 53.05 -39.68 -15.33
C LYS A 18 52.01 -40.54 -14.59
N PRO A 19 51.95 -41.85 -14.86
CA PRO A 19 51.01 -42.73 -14.10
C PRO A 19 51.37 -42.56 -12.62
N GLY A 20 50.48 -41.88 -11.88
CA GLY A 20 50.69 -41.54 -10.49
C GLY A 20 50.67 -42.79 -9.63
N ASN A 21 51.44 -42.78 -8.61
CA ASN A 21 51.39 -43.78 -7.54
C ASN A 21 49.95 -44.08 -7.16
N ILE A 22 49.61 -45.36 -6.86
CA ILE A 22 48.31 -45.85 -6.44
C ILE A 22 47.70 -44.91 -5.37
N GLN A 23 48.49 -44.32 -4.52
CA GLN A 23 48.12 -43.33 -3.51
C GLN A 23 47.49 -42.04 -4.12
N SER A 24 48.03 -41.54 -5.27
CA SER A 24 47.46 -40.36 -5.97
C SER A 24 46.13 -40.65 -6.62
N ILE A 25 45.91 -41.87 -7.12
CA ILE A 25 44.65 -42.30 -7.71
C ILE A 25 43.55 -42.41 -6.62
N ILE A 26 43.90 -42.97 -5.47
CA ILE A 26 42.99 -43.09 -4.33
C ILE A 26 42.59 -41.67 -3.81
N MET A 27 43.57 -40.78 -3.63
CA MET A 27 43.30 -39.41 -3.21
C MET A 27 42.39 -38.67 -4.20
N LEU A 28 42.66 -38.80 -5.50
CA LEU A 28 41.87 -38.12 -6.55
C LEU A 28 40.43 -38.67 -6.59
N SER A 29 40.26 -39.99 -6.50
CA SER A 29 38.92 -40.61 -6.48
C SER A 29 38.13 -40.23 -5.24
N PHE A 30 38.75 -40.15 -4.07
CA PHE A 30 38.10 -39.73 -2.82
C PHE A 30 37.71 -38.25 -2.88
N SER A 31 38.59 -37.38 -3.41
CA SER A 31 38.33 -35.96 -3.59
C SER A 31 37.15 -35.72 -4.59
N LEU A 32 37.14 -36.50 -5.67
CA LEU A 32 36.05 -36.40 -6.66
C LEU A 32 34.71 -36.86 -6.09
N LEU A 33 34.72 -37.95 -5.30
CA LEU A 33 33.53 -38.47 -4.62
C LEU A 33 32.99 -37.42 -3.60
N SER A 34 33.91 -36.85 -2.80
CA SER A 34 33.55 -35.82 -1.82
C SER A 34 32.93 -34.59 -2.52
N LEU A 35 33.54 -34.14 -3.63
CA LEU A 35 33.01 -33.01 -4.44
C LEU A 35 31.61 -33.33 -4.99
N ALA A 36 31.41 -34.55 -5.50
CA ALA A 36 30.13 -34.98 -6.05
C ALA A 36 29.03 -34.97 -4.97
N ILE A 37 29.32 -35.50 -3.79
CA ILE A 37 28.37 -35.48 -2.65
C ILE A 37 28.04 -34.05 -2.24
N MET A 38 29.04 -33.16 -2.18
CA MET A 38 28.85 -31.76 -1.83
C MET A 38 27.93 -31.06 -2.84
N LEU A 39 28.17 -31.29 -4.14
CA LEU A 39 27.34 -30.71 -5.19
C LEU A 39 25.87 -31.20 -5.11
N VAL A 40 25.65 -32.49 -4.90
CA VAL A 40 24.31 -33.05 -4.72
C VAL A 40 23.60 -32.42 -3.52
N THR A 41 24.32 -32.30 -2.42
CA THR A 41 23.75 -31.69 -1.19
C THR A 41 23.34 -30.23 -1.41
N VAL A 42 24.20 -29.45 -2.09
CA VAL A 42 23.90 -28.03 -2.39
C VAL A 42 22.68 -27.92 -3.30
N VAL A 43 22.59 -28.75 -4.35
CA VAL A 43 21.43 -28.75 -5.27
C VAL A 43 20.15 -29.10 -4.53
N VAL A 44 20.15 -30.14 -3.73
CA VAL A 44 18.98 -30.55 -2.94
C VAL A 44 18.56 -29.47 -1.95
N MET A 45 19.53 -28.86 -1.24
CA MET A 45 19.24 -27.73 -0.34
C MET A 45 18.67 -26.53 -1.09
N TYR A 46 19.21 -26.21 -2.25
CA TYR A 46 18.73 -25.09 -3.06
C TYR A 46 17.25 -25.30 -3.49
N ILE A 47 16.91 -26.49 -3.99
CA ILE A 47 15.53 -26.81 -4.39
C ILE A 47 14.60 -26.71 -3.18
N LYS A 48 14.95 -27.33 -2.06
CA LYS A 48 14.13 -27.28 -0.84
C LYS A 48 13.96 -25.87 -0.28
N PHE A 49 15.02 -25.07 -0.34
CA PHE A 49 14.96 -23.67 0.10
C PHE A 49 14.09 -22.82 -0.83
N ALA A 50 14.19 -23.04 -2.16
CA ALA A 50 13.37 -22.33 -3.12
C ALA A 50 11.87 -22.62 -2.92
N ASP A 51 11.50 -23.90 -2.78
CA ASP A 51 10.12 -24.31 -2.52
C ASP A 51 9.59 -23.71 -1.21
N ALA A 52 10.33 -23.86 -0.12
CA ALA A 52 9.94 -23.32 1.19
C ALA A 52 9.84 -21.79 1.21
N SER A 53 10.71 -21.11 0.45
CA SER A 53 10.67 -19.65 0.32
C SER A 53 9.44 -19.19 -0.46
N GLN A 54 9.08 -19.88 -1.54
CA GLN A 54 7.85 -19.54 -2.30
C GLN A 54 6.60 -19.74 -1.46
N ASP A 55 6.46 -20.86 -0.77
CA ASP A 55 5.32 -21.14 0.09
C ASP A 55 5.18 -20.08 1.19
N SER A 56 6.29 -19.71 1.82
CA SER A 56 6.31 -18.69 2.87
C SER A 56 5.92 -17.30 2.34
N ILE A 57 6.35 -16.93 1.12
CA ILE A 57 6.00 -15.66 0.50
C ILE A 57 4.49 -15.64 0.16
N ILE A 58 3.96 -16.72 -0.40
CA ILE A 58 2.54 -16.83 -0.74
C ILE A 58 1.68 -16.73 0.53
N GLU A 59 2.01 -17.48 1.56
CA GLU A 59 1.29 -17.45 2.83
C GLU A 59 1.35 -16.07 3.50
N SER A 60 2.54 -15.44 3.50
CA SER A 60 2.71 -14.08 4.02
C SER A 60 1.88 -13.05 3.26
N ASN A 61 1.84 -13.15 1.92
CA ASN A 61 1.05 -12.25 1.10
C ASN A 61 -0.46 -12.43 1.34
N HIS A 62 -0.94 -13.67 1.47
CA HIS A 62 -2.34 -13.91 1.83
C HIS A 62 -2.69 -13.29 3.17
N LYS A 63 -1.86 -13.49 4.19
CA LYS A 63 -2.08 -12.91 5.51
C LYS A 63 -2.12 -11.38 5.49
N VAL A 64 -1.20 -10.75 4.74
CA VAL A 64 -1.19 -9.27 4.58
C VAL A 64 -2.46 -8.80 3.86
N MET A 65 -2.90 -9.55 2.84
CA MET A 65 -4.12 -9.21 2.10
C MET A 65 -5.37 -9.32 2.98
N ASP A 66 -5.50 -10.39 3.76
CA ASP A 66 -6.61 -10.57 4.71
C ASP A 66 -6.62 -9.46 5.75
N GLN A 67 -5.48 -9.13 6.35
CA GLN A 67 -5.35 -8.01 7.29
C GLN A 67 -5.72 -6.67 6.66
N THR A 68 -5.40 -6.48 5.39
CA THR A 68 -5.74 -5.25 4.66
C THR A 68 -7.25 -5.17 4.43
N ILE A 69 -7.89 -6.28 4.04
CA ILE A 69 -9.35 -6.36 3.87
C ILE A 69 -10.06 -6.04 5.19
N ASP A 70 -9.67 -6.69 6.29
CA ASP A 70 -10.24 -6.46 7.61
C ASP A 70 -10.09 -5.00 8.06
N SER A 71 -8.94 -4.41 7.77
CA SER A 71 -8.67 -3.00 8.08
C SER A 71 -9.57 -2.06 7.27
N VAL A 72 -9.71 -2.29 5.97
CA VAL A 72 -10.59 -1.48 5.10
C VAL A 72 -12.06 -1.63 5.54
N GLU A 73 -12.52 -2.85 5.83
CA GLU A 73 -13.87 -3.08 6.32
C GLU A 73 -14.12 -2.32 7.64
N SER A 74 -13.18 -2.39 8.56
CA SER A 74 -13.25 -1.66 9.83
C SER A 74 -13.34 -0.14 9.61
N TYR A 75 -12.55 0.43 8.68
CA TYR A 75 -12.65 1.85 8.34
C TYR A 75 -14.01 2.22 7.76
N LEU A 76 -14.56 1.43 6.86
CA LEU A 76 -15.87 1.70 6.26
C LEU A 76 -17.00 1.63 7.30
N VAL A 77 -16.93 0.68 8.21
CA VAL A 77 -17.88 0.56 9.33
C VAL A 77 -17.80 1.78 10.25
N ASN A 78 -16.58 2.22 10.59
CA ASN A 78 -16.39 3.41 11.42
C ASN A 78 -16.90 4.69 10.71
N MET A 79 -16.62 4.86 9.44
CA MET A 79 -17.15 5.99 8.65
C MET A 79 -18.67 6.01 8.65
N ARG A 80 -19.31 4.84 8.52
CA ARG A 80 -20.76 4.71 8.61
C ARG A 80 -21.29 5.12 9.99
N GLN A 81 -20.66 4.65 11.06
CA GLN A 81 -21.05 5.00 12.43
C GLN A 81 -20.95 6.51 12.69
N VAL A 82 -19.88 7.15 12.19
CA VAL A 82 -19.71 8.60 12.29
C VAL A 82 -20.80 9.33 11.49
N SER A 83 -21.10 8.87 10.28
CA SER A 83 -22.16 9.43 9.45
C SER A 83 -23.53 9.30 10.12
N ASP A 84 -23.83 8.14 10.70
CA ASP A 84 -25.07 7.91 11.46
C ASP A 84 -25.12 8.82 12.70
N ALA A 85 -24.03 8.95 13.44
CA ALA A 85 -23.95 9.83 14.59
C ALA A 85 -24.14 11.31 14.19
N ALA A 86 -23.51 11.77 13.11
CA ALA A 86 -23.70 13.12 12.58
C ALA A 86 -25.17 13.36 12.22
N TYR A 87 -25.81 12.44 11.54
CA TYR A 87 -27.20 12.56 11.14
C TYR A 87 -28.13 12.60 12.35
N TYR A 88 -28.03 11.65 13.29
CA TYR A 88 -28.97 11.55 14.40
C TYR A 88 -28.75 12.59 15.49
N TYR A 89 -27.51 12.86 15.87
CA TYR A 89 -27.20 13.72 17.02
C TYR A 89 -26.96 15.18 16.65
N VAL A 90 -26.44 15.44 15.45
CA VAL A 90 -26.10 16.80 15.05
C VAL A 90 -27.21 17.41 14.18
N ILE A 91 -27.70 16.67 13.17
CA ILE A 91 -28.64 17.21 12.20
C ILE A 91 -30.10 17.11 12.70
N LYS A 92 -30.52 15.90 13.11
CA LYS A 92 -31.93 15.61 13.44
C LYS A 92 -32.41 16.30 14.73
N GLU A 93 -31.55 16.43 15.73
CA GLU A 93 -31.89 17.05 17.00
C GLU A 93 -31.80 18.58 16.98
N ASN A 94 -31.08 19.16 16.02
CA ASN A 94 -30.87 20.59 15.92
C ASN A 94 -31.64 21.19 14.75
N ASP A 95 -32.30 22.34 14.98
CA ASP A 95 -32.85 23.17 13.92
C ASP A 95 -31.66 23.91 13.26
N ILE A 96 -31.19 23.39 12.11
CA ILE A 96 -29.99 23.82 11.38
C ILE A 96 -29.97 25.35 11.15
N LEU A 97 -31.14 25.99 11.12
CA LEU A 97 -31.28 27.41 10.88
C LEU A 97 -31.16 28.28 12.15
N LYS A 98 -31.22 27.68 13.35
CA LYS A 98 -31.31 28.43 14.61
C LYS A 98 -30.14 28.25 15.59
N GLN A 99 -29.33 27.20 15.45
CA GLN A 99 -28.30 26.85 16.44
C GLN A 99 -26.95 26.47 15.80
N SER A 100 -26.31 27.43 15.14
CA SER A 100 -24.99 27.25 14.51
C SER A 100 -23.93 26.74 15.48
N ASP A 101 -23.89 27.25 16.70
CA ASP A 101 -22.87 26.91 17.70
C ASP A 101 -22.97 25.45 18.15
N THR A 102 -24.18 24.93 18.35
CA THR A 102 -24.41 23.51 18.74
C THR A 102 -23.99 22.56 17.63
N ILE A 103 -24.17 22.92 16.38
CA ILE A 103 -23.72 22.12 15.23
C ILE A 103 -22.20 22.06 15.18
N HIS A 104 -21.51 23.18 15.36
CA HIS A 104 -20.06 23.23 15.42
C HIS A 104 -19.51 22.38 16.56
N ASP A 105 -20.07 22.50 17.76
CA ASP A 105 -19.66 21.72 18.91
C ASP A 105 -19.87 20.22 18.68
N GLY A 106 -20.99 19.81 18.10
CA GLY A 106 -21.27 18.44 17.76
C GLY A 106 -20.33 17.86 16.70
N MET A 107 -20.04 18.63 15.66
CA MET A 107 -19.11 18.24 14.60
C MET A 107 -17.67 18.13 15.14
N SER A 108 -17.26 19.09 15.98
CA SER A 108 -15.96 19.08 16.63
C SER A 108 -15.77 17.85 17.52
N LEU A 109 -16.78 17.53 18.34
CA LEU A 109 -16.76 16.34 19.18
C LEU A 109 -16.66 15.05 18.37
N LEU A 110 -17.43 14.94 17.28
CA LEU A 110 -17.37 13.79 16.39
C LEU A 110 -16.00 13.65 15.74
N TYR A 111 -15.43 14.74 15.25
CA TYR A 111 -14.11 14.74 14.65
C TYR A 111 -13.03 14.35 15.67
N GLU A 112 -12.97 15.00 16.83
CA GLU A 112 -11.98 14.73 17.88
C GLU A 112 -12.04 13.28 18.38
N SER A 113 -13.24 12.71 18.47
CA SER A 113 -13.43 11.32 18.90
C SER A 113 -13.00 10.30 17.84
N ASN A 114 -12.89 10.71 16.56
CA ASN A 114 -12.63 9.81 15.43
C ASN A 114 -11.45 10.26 14.55
N LYS A 115 -10.63 11.19 14.99
CA LYS A 115 -9.51 11.77 14.21
C LYS A 115 -8.44 10.77 13.78
N GLU A 116 -8.41 9.58 14.36
CA GLU A 116 -7.55 8.48 13.90
C GLU A 116 -8.00 7.92 12.54
N TYR A 117 -9.30 8.02 12.24
CA TYR A 117 -9.91 7.49 11.01
C TYR A 117 -10.33 8.60 10.05
N LEU A 118 -10.69 9.77 10.58
CA LEU A 118 -11.21 10.89 9.81
C LEU A 118 -10.13 11.90 9.50
N ARG A 119 -9.99 12.26 8.23
CA ARG A 119 -9.18 13.40 7.81
C ARG A 119 -9.92 14.71 8.01
N SER A 120 -11.19 14.72 7.66
CA SER A 120 -12.10 15.86 7.85
C SER A 120 -13.55 15.39 7.85
N ILE A 121 -14.42 16.18 8.43
CA ILE A 121 -15.87 16.06 8.35
C ILE A 121 -16.43 17.43 7.98
N ALA A 122 -17.37 17.48 7.05
CA ALA A 122 -17.94 18.74 6.57
C ALA A 122 -19.43 18.60 6.33
N MET A 123 -20.17 19.67 6.59
CA MET A 123 -21.60 19.78 6.37
C MET A 123 -21.86 20.91 5.38
N TYR A 124 -22.63 20.62 4.35
CA TYR A 124 -23.06 21.57 3.32
C TYR A 124 -24.58 21.69 3.28
N ASN A 125 -25.07 22.86 2.94
CA ASN A 125 -26.48 23.01 2.64
C ASN A 125 -26.81 22.50 1.22
N GLN A 126 -28.11 22.44 0.88
CA GLN A 126 -28.59 22.00 -0.43
C GLN A 126 -28.07 22.84 -1.63
N TYR A 127 -27.51 24.01 -1.37
CA TYR A 127 -26.95 24.92 -2.38
C TYR A 127 -25.42 24.77 -2.50
N GLY A 128 -24.81 23.82 -1.77
CA GLY A 128 -23.37 23.61 -1.77
C GLY A 128 -22.56 24.57 -0.88
N SER A 129 -23.24 25.40 -0.07
CA SER A 129 -22.53 26.30 0.86
C SER A 129 -22.12 25.51 2.12
N LEU A 130 -20.88 25.72 2.56
CA LEU A 130 -20.36 25.10 3.77
C LEU A 130 -21.07 25.67 5.01
N ILE A 131 -21.59 24.79 5.87
CA ILE A 131 -22.20 25.13 7.14
C ILE A 131 -21.17 25.00 8.26
N ALA A 132 -20.51 23.82 8.32
CA ALA A 132 -19.49 23.50 9.31
C ALA A 132 -18.46 22.54 8.73
N ALA A 133 -17.21 22.63 9.19
CA ALA A 133 -16.14 21.68 8.86
C ALA A 133 -15.18 21.53 10.02
N GLU A 134 -14.69 20.31 10.19
CA GLU A 134 -13.65 19.97 11.14
C GLU A 134 -12.55 19.08 10.49
N PRO A 135 -11.26 19.32 10.74
CA PRO A 135 -10.75 20.51 11.45
C PRO A 135 -11.12 21.81 10.72
N VAL A 136 -11.18 22.92 11.45
CA VAL A 136 -11.43 24.23 10.86
C VAL A 136 -10.28 24.57 9.91
N VAL A 137 -10.51 24.38 8.63
CA VAL A 137 -9.56 24.66 7.55
C VAL A 137 -10.23 25.56 6.51
N SER A 138 -9.44 26.36 5.82
CA SER A 138 -9.97 27.15 4.72
C SER A 138 -10.38 26.24 3.57
N GLN A 139 -11.59 26.46 3.08
CA GLN A 139 -12.02 25.85 1.81
C GLN A 139 -11.18 26.48 0.68
N LYS A 140 -10.76 25.67 -0.29
CA LYS A 140 -10.07 26.18 -1.48
C LYS A 140 -10.95 27.17 -2.21
N GLU A 141 -10.32 28.14 -2.87
CA GLU A 141 -11.07 29.10 -3.69
C GLU A 141 -11.90 28.35 -4.77
N ASP A 142 -13.22 28.53 -4.65
CA ASP A 142 -14.23 28.11 -5.62
C ASP A 142 -14.29 26.60 -5.99
N PRO A 143 -14.43 25.66 -5.04
CA PRO A 143 -14.93 24.35 -5.43
C PRO A 143 -16.43 24.46 -5.61
N ASP A 144 -16.90 24.41 -6.87
CA ASP A 144 -18.32 24.22 -7.12
C ASP A 144 -18.76 22.84 -6.59
N VAL A 145 -19.10 22.82 -5.32
CA VAL A 145 -19.46 21.60 -4.58
C VAL A 145 -20.65 20.90 -5.22
N THR A 146 -21.58 21.67 -5.81
CA THR A 146 -22.78 21.12 -6.44
C THR A 146 -22.52 20.32 -7.71
N LYS A 147 -21.33 20.45 -8.30
CA LYS A 147 -20.88 19.66 -9.46
C LYS A 147 -20.03 18.43 -9.08
N GLN A 148 -19.77 18.23 -7.80
CA GLN A 148 -19.01 17.07 -7.37
C GLN A 148 -19.89 15.82 -7.36
N ASP A 149 -19.35 14.71 -7.85
CA ASP A 149 -20.09 13.44 -7.96
C ASP A 149 -20.69 13.00 -6.62
N TRP A 150 -19.92 13.12 -5.53
CA TRP A 150 -20.38 12.76 -4.19
C TRP A 150 -21.58 13.60 -3.72
N PHE A 151 -21.66 14.89 -4.13
CA PHE A 151 -22.77 15.75 -3.77
C PHE A 151 -24.03 15.38 -4.58
N ILE A 152 -23.86 15.16 -5.88
CA ILE A 152 -24.94 14.74 -6.77
C ILE A 152 -25.53 13.40 -6.30
N GLU A 153 -24.66 12.42 -6.04
CA GLU A 153 -25.08 11.09 -5.56
C GLU A 153 -25.83 11.16 -4.22
N ALA A 154 -25.35 11.98 -3.28
CA ALA A 154 -26.03 12.17 -2.01
C ALA A 154 -27.42 12.78 -2.18
N MET A 155 -27.56 13.78 -3.06
CA MET A 155 -28.83 14.44 -3.34
C MET A 155 -29.82 13.56 -4.13
N GLU A 156 -29.33 12.66 -4.98
CA GLU A 156 -30.17 11.72 -5.74
C GLU A 156 -30.73 10.59 -4.87
N ARG A 157 -29.98 10.15 -3.87
CA ARG A 157 -30.32 8.99 -3.03
C ARG A 157 -30.24 9.37 -1.55
N VAL A 158 -31.16 10.22 -1.15
CA VAL A 158 -31.29 10.71 0.22
C VAL A 158 -31.33 9.53 1.22
N GLU A 159 -30.74 9.71 2.38
CA GLU A 159 -30.57 8.73 3.48
C GLU A 159 -29.58 7.58 3.22
N ASN A 160 -29.10 7.37 2.00
CA ASN A 160 -28.07 6.39 1.73
C ASN A 160 -26.66 6.99 1.95
N ILE A 161 -25.75 6.15 2.42
CA ILE A 161 -24.33 6.51 2.49
C ILE A 161 -23.68 6.09 1.19
N HIS A 162 -23.00 7.04 0.55
CA HIS A 162 -22.23 6.84 -0.68
C HIS A 162 -20.74 6.89 -0.34
N PHE A 163 -19.98 5.92 -0.83
CA PHE A 163 -18.52 5.90 -0.71
C PHE A 163 -17.90 6.18 -2.08
N SER A 164 -17.00 7.16 -2.11
CA SER A 164 -16.24 7.46 -3.32
C SER A 164 -15.09 6.46 -3.52
N THR A 165 -14.61 6.36 -4.74
CA THR A 165 -13.31 5.75 -5.01
C THR A 165 -12.17 6.58 -4.38
N PRO A 166 -11.00 5.98 -4.10
CA PRO A 166 -9.85 6.74 -3.62
C PRO A 166 -9.50 7.89 -4.57
N HIS A 167 -9.43 9.10 -4.03
CA HIS A 167 -9.14 10.32 -4.80
C HIS A 167 -8.27 11.28 -4.00
N VAL A 168 -7.70 12.26 -4.68
CA VAL A 168 -6.93 13.30 -4.01
C VAL A 168 -7.91 14.31 -3.39
N GLN A 169 -7.73 14.60 -2.10
CA GLN A 169 -8.49 15.63 -1.40
C GLN A 169 -8.29 17.00 -2.09
N ASN A 170 -9.38 17.64 -2.50
CA ASN A 170 -9.38 18.90 -3.26
C ASN A 170 -10.31 19.99 -2.72
N LEU A 171 -11.02 19.73 -1.61
CA LEU A 171 -12.00 20.66 -1.05
C LEU A 171 -11.37 21.67 -0.08
N PHE A 172 -10.38 21.23 0.70
CA PHE A 172 -9.80 22.04 1.76
C PHE A 172 -8.31 22.29 1.52
N ASP A 173 -7.87 23.46 1.93
CA ASP A 173 -6.44 23.80 1.99
C ASP A 173 -5.92 23.44 3.39
N ASP A 174 -5.18 22.35 3.50
CA ASP A 174 -4.58 21.88 4.75
C ASP A 174 -3.16 22.42 4.98
N GLY A 175 -2.72 23.36 4.14
CA GLY A 175 -1.38 23.95 4.22
C GLY A 175 -0.24 22.97 3.94
N SER A 176 -0.55 21.72 3.61
CA SER A 176 0.46 20.72 3.25
C SER A 176 0.72 20.75 1.75
N MET A 177 2.01 20.71 1.37
CA MET A 177 2.40 20.54 -0.04
C MET A 177 2.20 19.11 -0.54
N ARG A 178 1.62 18.21 0.26
CA ARG A 178 1.46 16.80 -0.07
C ARG A 178 0.02 16.51 -0.50
N TYR A 179 -0.13 15.81 -1.60
CA TYR A 179 -1.41 15.26 -2.00
C TYR A 179 -1.78 14.11 -1.06
N HIS A 180 -2.97 14.20 -0.47
CA HIS A 180 -3.52 13.14 0.36
C HIS A 180 -4.57 12.36 -0.43
N LEU A 181 -4.35 11.05 -0.54
CA LEU A 181 -5.34 10.15 -1.10
C LEU A 181 -6.37 9.85 0.00
N VAL A 182 -7.63 10.08 -0.28
CA VAL A 182 -8.74 9.90 0.66
C VAL A 182 -9.86 9.09 0.03
N ILE A 183 -10.66 8.45 0.88
CA ILE A 183 -11.97 7.90 0.54
C ILE A 183 -12.98 8.79 1.24
N SER A 184 -13.93 9.34 0.50
CA SER A 184 -15.00 10.16 1.06
C SER A 184 -16.27 9.34 1.20
N SER A 185 -17.02 9.61 2.28
CA SER A 185 -18.40 9.18 2.38
C SER A 185 -19.31 10.41 2.41
N SER A 186 -20.41 10.35 1.69
CA SER A 186 -21.41 11.41 1.63
C SER A 186 -22.80 10.86 1.94
N ARG A 187 -23.65 11.71 2.53
CA ARG A 187 -25.04 11.43 2.84
C ARG A 187 -25.85 12.73 2.87
N ALA A 188 -27.08 12.73 2.33
CA ALA A 188 -28.04 13.80 2.43
C ALA A 188 -29.25 13.40 3.28
#